data_5e02c01c84ae1c2b591500b336246965
#
_entry.id   5e02c01c84ae1c2b591500b336246965
#
_cell.length_a   1.000
_cell.length_b   1.000
_cell.length_c   1.000
_cell.angle_alpha   90.00
_cell.angle_beta   90.00
_cell.angle_gamma   90.00
#
_symmetry.space_group_name_H-M   'P 1'
#
loop_
_entity.id
_entity.type
_entity.pdbx_description
1 polymer ?
#
loop_
_entity_poly.entity_id
_entity_poly.type
_entity_poly.pdbx_seq_one_letter_code
_entity_poly.pdbx_strand_id
1 'polypeptide(L)'
;MPSVFINTTITYMKLTNIVFCLTLLVGAATSCVREDLDDCLSTNKLLLSYKGDGTTEIFPDKICRVEMFVFDAENRCVNSSILPEEQVKNRTATLPPLAAGDYRIVCLGNTHHTKVDGIATGDFGRMLFAAGDYFDEKQVAGNDSLYYAATSYTILPYSGREEENQTKTIEFASSHYDLLVEVAGVPAPGNRAGSLPVLEICGVSPCTDFENRACGEATDYLLETEYEAGKALLTARTNIMRHKDHENVNVRLSPSSTGELLAEVNLAQFLADNPIIDCSKHEVLIPIRIEFKSGEITVSVPEWYIEQVKPEF
;
A
#
# COMPACT_ATOMS: atom_id res chain seq x y z
N MET A 1 -8.66 -34.57 91.03
CA MET A 1 -9.41 -33.77 90.04
C MET A 1 -8.45 -33.15 89.02
N PRO A 2 -8.19 -33.81 87.91
CA PRO A 2 -7.64 -33.12 86.73
C PRO A 2 -8.22 -33.69 85.40
N SER A 3 -9.45 -33.43 85.06
CA SER A 3 -10.02 -33.89 83.78
C SER A 3 -10.92 -32.92 83.05
N VAL A 4 -11.07 -31.69 83.56
CA VAL A 4 -11.97 -30.70 82.96
C VAL A 4 -11.22 -29.72 82.03
N PHE A 5 -9.90 -29.48 82.22
CA PHE A 5 -9.13 -28.50 81.45
C PHE A 5 -8.72 -28.94 80.03
N ILE A 6 -8.62 -30.25 79.77
CA ILE A 6 -8.15 -30.77 78.49
C ILE A 6 -9.23 -30.74 77.40
N ASN A 7 -10.50 -30.89 77.79
CA ASN A 7 -11.61 -30.93 76.83
C ASN A 7 -11.96 -29.53 76.24
N THR A 8 -11.75 -28.46 76.98
CA THR A 8 -12.02 -27.12 76.55
C THR A 8 -10.99 -26.62 75.51
N THR A 9 -9.73 -27.00 75.69
CA THR A 9 -8.64 -26.60 74.75
C THR A 9 -8.75 -27.28 73.39
N ILE A 10 -9.17 -28.54 73.35
CA ILE A 10 -9.39 -29.29 72.11
C ILE A 10 -10.59 -28.77 71.35
N THR A 11 -11.65 -28.31 72.00
CA THR A 11 -12.85 -27.73 71.36
C THR A 11 -12.52 -26.36 70.76
N TYR A 12 -11.72 -25.51 71.43
CA TYR A 12 -11.28 -24.25 70.90
C TYR A 12 -10.34 -24.43 69.67
N MET A 13 -9.41 -25.38 69.69
CA MET A 13 -8.53 -25.66 68.56
C MET A 13 -9.32 -26.16 67.33
N LYS A 14 -10.35 -26.99 67.52
CA LYS A 14 -11.22 -27.42 66.41
C LYS A 14 -12.04 -26.29 65.83
N LEU A 15 -12.57 -25.37 66.68
CA LEU A 15 -13.34 -24.22 66.27
C LEU A 15 -12.47 -23.22 65.49
N THR A 16 -11.23 -22.97 65.97
CA THR A 16 -10.28 -22.07 65.30
C THR A 16 -9.86 -22.57 63.92
N ASN A 17 -9.64 -23.91 63.80
CA ASN A 17 -9.32 -24.51 62.52
C ASN A 17 -10.51 -24.45 61.53
N ILE A 18 -11.74 -24.64 61.99
CA ILE A 18 -12.94 -24.53 61.15
C ILE A 18 -13.16 -23.08 60.69
N VAL A 19 -12.95 -22.08 61.55
CA VAL A 19 -13.06 -20.67 61.19
C VAL A 19 -11.95 -20.27 60.21
N PHE A 20 -10.71 -20.77 60.40
CA PHE A 20 -9.61 -20.50 59.49
C PHE A 20 -9.84 -21.16 58.09
N CYS A 21 -10.38 -22.39 58.03
CA CYS A 21 -10.75 -23.03 56.77
C CYS A 21 -11.89 -22.29 56.08
N LEU A 22 -12.90 -21.78 56.84
CA LEU A 22 -14.01 -21.02 56.28
C LEU A 22 -13.55 -19.66 55.70
N THR A 23 -12.62 -18.95 56.39
CA THR A 23 -12.05 -17.72 55.88
C THR A 23 -11.17 -17.92 54.64
N LEU A 24 -10.46 -19.04 54.53
CA LEU A 24 -9.73 -19.41 53.31
C LEU A 24 -10.67 -19.74 52.13
N LEU A 25 -11.81 -20.41 52.36
CA LEU A 25 -12.79 -20.68 51.34
C LEU A 25 -13.49 -19.40 50.85
N VAL A 26 -13.76 -18.43 51.70
CA VAL A 26 -14.39 -17.16 51.32
C VAL A 26 -13.36 -16.29 50.54
N GLY A 27 -12.06 -16.33 50.92
CA GLY A 27 -10.98 -15.67 50.17
C GLY A 27 -10.76 -16.24 48.77
N ALA A 28 -11.01 -17.53 48.56
CA ALA A 28 -10.90 -18.15 47.23
C ALA A 28 -12.11 -17.83 46.31
N ALA A 29 -13.25 -17.46 46.90
CA ALA A 29 -14.45 -17.09 46.11
C ALA A 29 -14.43 -15.63 45.64
N THR A 30 -13.51 -14.80 46.11
CA THR A 30 -13.30 -13.40 45.65
C THR A 30 -12.11 -13.28 44.66
N SER A 31 -11.60 -14.42 44.11
CA SER A 31 -10.84 -14.39 42.89
C SER A 31 -11.79 -13.86 41.82
N CYS A 32 -11.82 -12.56 41.63
CA CYS A 32 -12.36 -11.96 40.43
C CYS A 32 -11.69 -12.69 39.28
N VAL A 33 -12.41 -13.60 38.64
CA VAL A 33 -12.20 -13.88 37.25
C VAL A 33 -12.37 -12.51 36.58
N ARG A 34 -11.28 -11.78 36.34
CA ARG A 34 -11.27 -10.83 35.26
C ARG A 34 -11.52 -11.68 34.05
N GLU A 35 -12.79 -11.81 33.69
CA GLU A 35 -13.11 -12.11 32.32
C GLU A 35 -12.38 -11.03 31.52
N ASP A 36 -11.40 -11.44 30.74
CA ASP A 36 -10.83 -10.58 29.72
C ASP A 36 -11.99 -10.26 28.79
N LEU A 37 -12.65 -9.12 29.07
CA LEU A 37 -13.69 -8.54 28.21
C LEU A 37 -13.10 -8.11 26.85
N ASP A 38 -11.80 -8.26 26.66
CA ASP A 38 -11.12 -8.01 25.38
C ASP A 38 -11.62 -8.97 24.28
N ASP A 39 -12.13 -10.15 24.63
CA ASP A 39 -12.79 -11.07 23.68
C ASP A 39 -14.24 -10.70 23.36
N CYS A 40 -14.84 -9.77 24.10
CA CYS A 40 -16.23 -9.30 23.89
C CYS A 40 -16.31 -7.94 23.20
N LEU A 41 -15.19 -7.32 22.83
CA LEU A 41 -15.18 -6.13 21.98
C LEU A 41 -15.66 -6.55 20.59
N SER A 42 -16.79 -5.99 20.15
CA SER A 42 -17.27 -6.16 18.78
C SER A 42 -16.12 -5.89 17.83
N THR A 43 -15.60 -6.95 17.18
CA THR A 43 -14.48 -6.81 16.27
C THR A 43 -15.01 -6.22 14.97
N ASN A 44 -14.90 -4.90 14.84
CA ASN A 44 -15.19 -4.22 13.60
C ASN A 44 -14.17 -4.64 12.54
N LYS A 45 -14.66 -5.17 11.42
CA LYS A 45 -13.80 -5.72 10.36
C LYS A 45 -14.10 -5.08 9.02
N LEU A 46 -13.04 -4.94 8.23
CA LEU A 46 -13.13 -4.64 6.81
C LEU A 46 -12.84 -5.90 6.01
N LEU A 47 -13.58 -6.10 4.93
CA LEU A 47 -13.25 -7.05 3.88
C LEU A 47 -12.51 -6.29 2.77
N LEU A 48 -11.27 -6.68 2.50
CA LEU A 48 -10.43 -6.08 1.47
C LEU A 48 -10.78 -6.71 0.11
N SER A 49 -11.03 -5.88 -0.89
CA SER A 49 -11.43 -6.32 -2.22
C SER A 49 -10.71 -5.53 -3.31
N TYR A 50 -10.25 -6.24 -4.34
CA TYR A 50 -9.74 -5.64 -5.56
C TYR A 50 -10.08 -6.52 -6.75
N LYS A 51 -10.82 -5.97 -7.72
CA LYS A 51 -11.29 -6.69 -8.90
C LYS A 51 -10.72 -6.13 -10.20
N GLY A 52 -9.94 -5.05 -10.11
CA GLY A 52 -9.49 -4.34 -11.31
C GLY A 52 -10.69 -3.90 -12.16
N ASP A 53 -10.61 -4.15 -13.46
CA ASP A 53 -11.68 -3.83 -14.42
C ASP A 53 -12.69 -4.96 -14.61
N GLY A 54 -12.55 -6.05 -13.83
CA GLY A 54 -13.38 -7.24 -13.94
C GLY A 54 -14.38 -7.40 -12.80
N THR A 55 -14.91 -8.62 -12.67
CA THR A 55 -15.81 -9.02 -11.60
C THR A 55 -15.19 -10.03 -10.63
N THR A 56 -14.09 -10.64 -11.04
CA THR A 56 -13.36 -11.63 -10.24
C THR A 56 -12.47 -10.95 -9.22
N GLU A 57 -12.45 -11.49 -8.01
CA GLU A 57 -11.57 -11.03 -6.96
C GLU A 57 -10.11 -11.38 -7.27
N ILE A 58 -9.24 -10.38 -7.40
CA ILE A 58 -7.82 -10.53 -7.70
C ILE A 58 -6.91 -9.88 -6.65
N PHE A 59 -7.47 -9.47 -5.51
CA PHE A 59 -6.69 -8.87 -4.43
C PHE A 59 -5.48 -9.73 -4.02
N PRO A 60 -5.60 -11.06 -3.82
CA PRO A 60 -4.46 -11.88 -3.39
C PRO A 60 -3.31 -11.95 -4.40
N ASP A 61 -3.64 -11.74 -5.69
CA ASP A 61 -2.65 -11.79 -6.78
C ASP A 61 -1.91 -10.46 -6.95
N LYS A 62 -2.47 -9.38 -6.43
CA LYS A 62 -2.01 -8.01 -6.67
C LYS A 62 -1.49 -7.30 -5.43
N ILE A 63 -2.06 -7.57 -4.26
CA ILE A 63 -1.79 -6.83 -3.03
C ILE A 63 -1.32 -7.79 -1.95
N CYS A 64 -0.06 -7.66 -1.55
CA CYS A 64 0.55 -8.53 -0.54
C CYS A 64 0.90 -7.81 0.78
N ARG A 65 0.79 -6.48 0.81
CA ARG A 65 1.04 -5.64 1.98
C ARG A 65 -0.02 -4.54 2.03
N VAL A 66 -0.54 -4.26 3.22
CA VAL A 66 -1.50 -3.16 3.42
C VAL A 66 -1.11 -2.35 4.64
N GLU A 67 -1.09 -1.05 4.50
CA GLU A 67 -0.96 -0.09 5.58
C GLU A 67 -2.29 0.65 5.74
N MET A 68 -2.83 0.66 6.96
CA MET A 68 -4.15 1.21 7.26
C MET A 68 -4.02 2.44 8.16
N PHE A 69 -4.73 3.50 7.80
CA PHE A 69 -4.82 4.75 8.52
C PHE A 69 -6.28 5.00 8.90
N VAL A 70 -6.51 5.38 10.15
CA VAL A 70 -7.84 5.70 10.67
C VAL A 70 -7.86 7.16 11.09
N PHE A 71 -8.81 7.92 10.58
CA PHE A 71 -9.00 9.33 10.86
C PHE A 71 -10.34 9.55 11.57
N ASP A 72 -10.36 10.42 12.57
CA ASP A 72 -11.59 10.85 13.27
C ASP A 72 -12.41 11.86 12.45
N ALA A 73 -13.53 12.29 12.99
CA ALA A 73 -14.44 13.26 12.37
C ALA A 73 -13.78 14.63 12.10
N GLU A 74 -12.73 14.97 12.84
CA GLU A 74 -11.91 16.17 12.68
C GLU A 74 -10.75 15.98 11.69
N ASN A 75 -10.72 14.86 10.94
CA ASN A 75 -9.66 14.48 10.01
C ASN A 75 -8.28 14.31 10.67
N ARG A 76 -8.20 13.93 11.94
CA ARG A 76 -6.95 13.61 12.63
C ARG A 76 -6.68 12.12 12.55
N CYS A 77 -5.48 11.73 12.20
CA CYS A 77 -5.04 10.35 12.21
C CYS A 77 -4.97 9.84 13.66
N VAL A 78 -5.88 8.96 14.04
CA VAL A 78 -5.96 8.36 15.37
C VAL A 78 -5.31 6.98 15.46
N ASN A 79 -5.06 6.35 14.30
CA ASN A 79 -4.32 5.10 14.20
C ASN A 79 -3.63 4.99 12.84
N SER A 80 -2.42 4.44 12.83
CA SER A 80 -1.67 4.04 11.64
C SER A 80 -1.01 2.70 11.93
N SER A 81 -1.24 1.70 11.08
CA SER A 81 -0.71 0.35 11.28
C SER A 81 -0.54 -0.41 9.98
N ILE A 82 0.50 -1.24 9.93
CA ILE A 82 0.68 -2.24 8.88
C ILE A 82 -0.11 -3.47 9.29
N LEU A 83 -0.98 -3.95 8.41
CA LEU A 83 -1.77 -5.15 8.68
C LEU A 83 -0.87 -6.40 8.77
N PRO A 84 -1.15 -7.32 9.71
CA PRO A 84 -0.51 -8.62 9.74
C PRO A 84 -0.69 -9.36 8.41
N GLU A 85 0.34 -10.10 7.98
CA GLU A 85 0.34 -10.86 6.73
C GLU A 85 -0.86 -11.81 6.61
N GLU A 86 -1.26 -12.43 7.72
CA GLU A 86 -2.41 -13.31 7.77
C GLU A 86 -3.73 -12.58 7.46
N GLN A 87 -3.89 -11.36 7.97
CA GLN A 87 -5.06 -10.54 7.67
C GLN A 87 -5.10 -10.17 6.19
N VAL A 88 -3.95 -9.79 5.61
CA VAL A 88 -3.87 -9.48 4.18
C VAL A 88 -4.20 -10.71 3.33
N LYS A 89 -3.65 -11.88 3.63
CA LYS A 89 -3.96 -13.14 2.94
C LYS A 89 -5.44 -13.53 3.03
N ASN A 90 -6.05 -13.30 4.20
CA ASN A 90 -7.47 -13.57 4.43
C ASN A 90 -8.37 -12.42 3.93
N ARG A 91 -7.79 -11.38 3.34
CA ARG A 91 -8.49 -10.18 2.86
C ARG A 91 -9.34 -9.52 3.94
N THR A 92 -8.83 -9.47 5.16
CA THR A 92 -9.52 -8.87 6.30
C THR A 92 -8.64 -7.83 6.97
N ALA A 93 -9.24 -6.78 7.51
CA ALA A 93 -8.57 -5.85 8.39
C ALA A 93 -9.43 -5.67 9.65
N THR A 94 -8.84 -5.95 10.81
CA THR A 94 -9.48 -5.67 12.09
C THR A 94 -9.16 -4.25 12.50
N LEU A 95 -10.20 -3.46 12.77
CA LEU A 95 -10.01 -2.09 13.26
C LEU A 95 -9.50 -2.11 14.71
N PRO A 96 -8.65 -1.16 15.10
CA PRO A 96 -8.26 -0.99 16.50
C PRO A 96 -9.49 -0.66 17.36
N PRO A 97 -9.40 -0.80 18.69
CA PRO A 97 -10.43 -0.31 19.58
C PRO A 97 -10.65 1.19 19.38
N LEU A 98 -11.84 1.57 18.95
CA LEU A 98 -12.23 2.95 18.65
C LEU A 98 -13.43 3.34 19.51
N ALA A 99 -13.52 4.59 19.93
CA ALA A 99 -14.72 5.13 20.56
C ALA A 99 -15.89 5.19 19.58
N ALA A 100 -17.12 5.30 20.07
CA ALA A 100 -18.28 5.54 19.20
C ALA A 100 -18.10 6.88 18.44
N GLY A 101 -18.36 6.85 17.14
CA GLY A 101 -18.16 8.01 16.26
C GLY A 101 -17.98 7.62 14.80
N ASP A 102 -17.82 8.64 13.97
CA ASP A 102 -17.56 8.49 12.54
C ASP A 102 -16.07 8.58 12.24
N TYR A 103 -15.61 7.67 11.39
CA TYR A 103 -14.21 7.55 11.01
C TYR A 103 -14.07 7.49 9.48
N ARG A 104 -12.95 7.98 9.00
CA ARG A 104 -12.48 7.72 7.64
C ARG A 104 -11.33 6.73 7.73
N ILE A 105 -11.37 5.68 6.92
CA ILE A 105 -10.32 4.68 6.84
C ILE A 105 -9.69 4.76 5.46
N VAL A 106 -8.36 4.86 5.41
CA VAL A 106 -7.56 4.81 4.18
C VAL A 106 -6.63 3.61 4.28
N CYS A 107 -6.57 2.82 3.22
CA CYS A 107 -5.65 1.71 3.08
C CYS A 107 -4.75 1.92 1.85
N LEU A 108 -3.46 1.78 2.05
CA LEU A 108 -2.45 1.78 0.98
C LEU A 108 -1.94 0.36 0.78
N GLY A 109 -2.03 -0.15 -0.45
CA GLY A 109 -1.53 -1.47 -0.82
C GLY A 109 -0.11 -1.41 -1.39
N ASN A 110 0.73 -2.39 -1.03
CA ASN A 110 2.10 -2.59 -1.53
C ASN A 110 3.10 -1.45 -1.19
N THR A 111 2.99 -0.84 -0.03
CA THR A 111 3.92 0.19 0.48
C THR A 111 5.25 -0.44 0.91
N HIS A 112 6.10 -0.90 -0.03
CA HIS A 112 7.39 -1.53 0.28
C HIS A 112 8.51 -0.51 0.50
N HIS A 113 8.63 0.45 -0.44
CA HIS A 113 9.60 1.55 -0.41
C HIS A 113 8.91 2.90 -0.22
N THR A 114 7.59 2.91 -0.22
CA THR A 114 6.77 4.10 -0.01
C THR A 114 6.85 4.54 1.45
N LYS A 115 7.04 5.82 1.66
CA LYS A 115 6.95 6.48 2.96
C LYS A 115 5.74 7.42 2.98
N VAL A 116 5.19 7.61 4.17
CA VAL A 116 4.13 8.59 4.43
C VAL A 116 4.72 9.74 5.22
N ASP A 117 4.60 10.94 4.71
CA ASP A 117 4.90 12.19 5.41
C ASP A 117 3.66 12.79 6.07
N GLY A 118 3.85 13.62 7.09
CA GLY A 118 2.77 14.29 7.80
C GLY A 118 2.10 13.47 8.91
N ILE A 119 2.51 12.23 9.18
CA ILE A 119 1.94 11.39 10.26
C ILE A 119 2.05 12.07 11.62
N ALA A 120 3.15 12.77 11.88
CA ALA A 120 3.36 13.46 13.19
C ALA A 120 2.34 14.58 13.45
N THR A 121 1.83 15.23 12.42
CA THR A 121 0.75 16.22 12.52
C THR A 121 -0.62 15.56 12.59
N GLY A 122 -0.73 14.37 12.03
CA GLY A 122 -1.95 13.59 11.92
C GLY A 122 -3.07 14.24 11.10
N ASP A 123 -2.80 15.34 10.40
CA ASP A 123 -3.80 16.07 9.62
C ASP A 123 -3.95 15.42 8.23
N PHE A 124 -5.12 14.86 7.94
CA PHE A 124 -5.45 14.22 6.66
C PHE A 124 -5.09 15.09 5.44
N GLY A 125 -5.36 16.40 5.52
CA GLY A 125 -5.10 17.33 4.42
C GLY A 125 -3.62 17.66 4.19
N ARG A 126 -2.73 17.21 5.10
CA ARG A 126 -1.28 17.43 5.03
C ARG A 126 -0.48 16.16 4.86
N MET A 127 -1.13 15.01 4.97
CA MET A 127 -0.45 13.74 4.79
C MET A 127 -0.26 13.43 3.31
N LEU A 128 0.95 12.99 2.97
CA LEU A 128 1.37 12.64 1.61
C LEU A 128 2.08 11.29 1.65
N PHE A 129 2.04 10.55 0.54
CA PHE A 129 2.87 9.38 0.36
C PHE A 129 3.63 9.42 -0.97
N ALA A 130 4.87 8.93 -0.96
CA ALA A 130 5.79 8.93 -2.10
C ALA A 130 6.82 7.82 -1.96
N ALA A 131 7.62 7.60 -3.00
CA ALA A 131 8.85 6.82 -2.88
C ALA A 131 9.72 7.39 -1.75
N GLY A 132 10.28 6.52 -0.90
CA GLY A 132 11.08 6.96 0.24
C GLY A 132 12.28 7.80 -0.15
N ASP A 133 12.89 7.52 -1.30
CA ASP A 133 14.02 8.27 -1.84
C ASP A 133 13.68 9.73 -2.13
N TYR A 134 12.45 10.04 -2.52
CA TYR A 134 12.00 11.43 -2.70
C TYR A 134 12.08 12.22 -1.40
N PHE A 135 11.55 11.68 -0.29
CA PHE A 135 11.62 12.36 1.00
C PHE A 135 13.03 12.38 1.60
N ASP A 136 13.88 11.43 1.20
CA ASP A 136 15.30 11.39 1.59
C ASP A 136 16.18 12.29 0.71
N GLU A 137 15.61 13.06 -0.23
CA GLU A 137 16.30 13.91 -1.20
C GLU A 137 17.32 13.12 -2.05
N LYS A 138 17.01 11.87 -2.38
CA LYS A 138 17.81 10.98 -3.23
C LYS A 138 17.22 10.88 -4.63
N GLN A 139 18.02 10.34 -5.55
CA GLN A 139 17.56 10.03 -6.89
C GLN A 139 16.44 8.98 -6.85
N VAL A 140 15.28 9.33 -7.38
CA VAL A 140 14.14 8.42 -7.49
C VAL A 140 14.27 7.58 -8.77
N ALA A 141 14.08 6.27 -8.66
CA ALA A 141 14.05 5.36 -9.80
C ALA A 141 12.63 4.94 -10.20
N GLY A 142 11.67 5.14 -9.31
CA GLY A 142 10.28 4.78 -9.52
C GLY A 142 9.50 4.69 -8.22
N ASN A 143 8.24 4.28 -8.32
CA ASN A 143 7.36 4.06 -7.19
C ASN A 143 7.04 2.57 -7.02
N ASP A 144 6.53 2.19 -5.86
CA ASP A 144 5.89 0.89 -5.67
C ASP A 144 4.65 0.75 -6.57
N SER A 145 4.22 -0.48 -6.85
CA SER A 145 2.92 -0.75 -7.48
C SER A 145 1.79 -0.50 -6.49
N LEU A 146 1.44 0.75 -6.29
CA LEU A 146 0.56 1.20 -5.22
C LEU A 146 -0.91 1.00 -5.55
N TYR A 147 -1.65 0.60 -4.53
CA TYR A 147 -3.11 0.54 -4.54
C TYR A 147 -3.66 1.39 -3.41
N TYR A 148 -4.80 2.00 -3.65
CA TYR A 148 -5.46 2.90 -2.71
C TYR A 148 -6.91 2.47 -2.49
N ALA A 149 -7.35 2.54 -1.24
CA ALA A 149 -8.75 2.36 -0.88
C ALA A 149 -9.14 3.31 0.25
N ALA A 150 -10.34 3.86 0.20
CA ALA A 150 -10.89 4.68 1.28
C ALA A 150 -12.37 4.39 1.53
N THR A 151 -12.77 4.46 2.79
CA THR A 151 -14.18 4.32 3.18
C THR A 151 -14.46 5.10 4.46
N SER A 152 -15.71 5.52 4.66
CA SER A 152 -16.20 5.97 5.97
C SER A 152 -16.65 4.77 6.80
N TYR A 153 -16.52 4.84 8.11
CA TYR A 153 -16.94 3.79 9.02
C TYR A 153 -17.52 4.40 10.31
N THR A 154 -18.69 3.96 10.72
CA THR A 154 -19.33 4.46 11.95
C THR A 154 -19.26 3.40 13.03
N ILE A 155 -18.66 3.71 14.16
CA ILE A 155 -18.68 2.89 15.38
C ILE A 155 -19.89 3.32 16.20
N LEU A 156 -20.82 2.39 16.42
CA LEU A 156 -22.02 2.65 17.21
C LEU A 156 -21.71 2.64 18.73
N PRO A 157 -22.42 3.44 19.54
CA PRO A 157 -22.30 3.35 20.99
C PRO A 157 -22.69 1.94 21.45
N TYR A 158 -21.95 1.41 22.44
CA TYR A 158 -22.26 0.11 23.02
C TYR A 158 -23.68 0.10 23.61
N SER A 159 -24.55 -0.75 23.09
CA SER A 159 -25.96 -0.85 23.51
C SER A 159 -26.24 -1.95 24.52
N GLY A 160 -25.22 -2.69 24.96
CA GLY A 160 -25.36 -3.83 25.87
C GLY A 160 -25.99 -5.07 25.25
N ARG A 161 -26.26 -5.07 23.97
CA ARG A 161 -26.63 -6.25 23.18
C ARG A 161 -25.43 -6.70 22.37
N GLU A 162 -25.31 -8.01 22.08
CA GLU A 162 -24.36 -8.51 21.09
C GLU A 162 -24.66 -7.78 19.76
N GLU A 163 -23.87 -6.77 19.46
CA GLU A 163 -23.95 -6.10 18.18
C GLU A 163 -23.38 -7.04 17.14
N GLU A 164 -24.14 -7.26 16.07
CA GLU A 164 -23.63 -7.99 14.91
C GLU A 164 -22.33 -7.35 14.46
N ASN A 165 -21.26 -8.15 14.39
CA ASN A 165 -19.97 -7.75 13.84
C ASN A 165 -20.18 -7.13 12.46
N GLN A 166 -20.10 -5.81 12.36
CA GLN A 166 -20.27 -5.13 11.08
C GLN A 166 -19.03 -5.38 10.23
N THR A 167 -19.22 -6.15 9.17
CA THR A 167 -18.20 -6.31 8.14
C THR A 167 -18.53 -5.37 6.98
N LYS A 168 -17.63 -4.44 6.68
CA LYS A 168 -17.75 -3.53 5.54
C LYS A 168 -16.70 -3.86 4.49
N THR A 169 -17.09 -3.90 3.22
CA THR A 169 -16.13 -4.05 2.12
C THR A 169 -15.47 -2.72 1.80
N ILE A 170 -14.14 -2.73 1.66
CA ILE A 170 -13.34 -1.62 1.14
C ILE A 170 -12.71 -2.07 -0.17
N GLU A 171 -12.98 -1.32 -1.25
CA GLU A 171 -12.51 -1.64 -2.59
C GLU A 171 -11.27 -0.83 -2.93
N PHE A 172 -10.22 -1.52 -3.38
CA PHE A 172 -8.99 -0.92 -3.84
C PHE A 172 -9.08 -0.51 -5.31
N ALA A 173 -8.33 0.53 -5.63
CA ALA A 173 -8.05 0.96 -7.00
C ALA A 173 -6.54 1.08 -7.18
N SER A 174 -6.04 0.88 -8.40
CA SER A 174 -4.63 1.15 -8.71
C SER A 174 -4.35 2.64 -8.60
N SER A 175 -3.25 2.98 -7.92
CA SER A 175 -2.75 4.35 -7.74
C SER A 175 -1.50 4.63 -8.58
N HIS A 176 -1.15 3.72 -9.49
CA HIS A 176 0.03 3.79 -10.34
C HIS A 176 -0.28 3.43 -11.79
N TYR A 177 0.63 3.81 -12.69
CA TYR A 177 0.77 3.23 -14.02
C TYR A 177 2.07 2.44 -14.07
N ASP A 178 2.04 1.27 -14.70
CA ASP A 178 3.22 0.47 -15.03
C ASP A 178 3.78 1.00 -16.36
N LEU A 179 5.02 1.47 -16.37
CA LEU A 179 5.69 1.98 -17.53
C LEU A 179 6.82 1.03 -17.95
N LEU A 180 6.80 0.60 -19.19
CA LEU A 180 7.87 -0.20 -19.81
C LEU A 180 8.45 0.56 -20.98
N VAL A 181 9.77 0.80 -20.95
CA VAL A 181 10.49 1.42 -22.08
C VAL A 181 11.44 0.39 -22.67
N GLU A 182 11.28 0.13 -23.95
CA GLU A 182 12.18 -0.70 -24.78
C GLU A 182 12.97 0.19 -25.73
N VAL A 183 14.29 0.10 -25.71
CA VAL A 183 15.16 0.79 -26.68
C VAL A 183 15.90 -0.25 -27.53
N ALA A 184 15.49 -0.37 -28.78
CA ALA A 184 16.06 -1.34 -29.72
C ALA A 184 17.14 -0.72 -30.61
N GLY A 185 18.10 -1.55 -31.02
CA GLY A 185 19.23 -1.10 -31.86
C GLY A 185 20.35 -0.43 -31.06
N VAL A 186 20.36 -0.60 -29.75
CA VAL A 186 21.44 -0.06 -28.87
C VAL A 186 22.70 -0.92 -29.08
N PRO A 187 23.85 -0.32 -29.49
CA PRO A 187 25.07 -1.08 -29.64
C PRO A 187 25.60 -1.59 -28.30
N ALA A 188 26.20 -2.78 -28.32
CA ALA A 188 26.79 -3.36 -27.11
C ALA A 188 27.84 -2.44 -26.51
N PRO A 189 27.86 -2.25 -25.19
CA PRO A 189 28.91 -1.50 -24.52
C PRO A 189 30.28 -2.18 -24.76
N GLY A 190 31.28 -1.40 -25.12
CA GLY A 190 32.63 -1.92 -25.40
C GLY A 190 33.63 -0.80 -25.56
N ASN A 191 34.92 -1.16 -25.68
CA ASN A 191 36.04 -0.22 -25.69
C ASN A 191 35.96 0.91 -26.78
N ARG A 192 35.05 0.84 -27.72
CA ARG A 192 34.81 1.84 -28.78
C ARG A 192 33.37 2.37 -28.85
N ALA A 193 32.39 1.70 -28.18
CA ALA A 193 30.96 2.03 -28.27
C ALA A 193 30.45 2.93 -27.13
N GLY A 194 31.30 3.27 -26.15
CA GLY A 194 30.86 4.04 -25.00
C GLY A 194 30.07 3.23 -23.97
N SER A 195 29.44 3.91 -23.04
CA SER A 195 28.52 3.37 -22.05
C SER A 195 27.08 3.28 -22.60
N LEU A 196 26.23 2.48 -21.97
CA LEU A 196 24.80 2.42 -22.31
C LEU A 196 24.15 3.80 -22.15
N PRO A 197 23.15 4.11 -22.96
CA PRO A 197 22.39 5.35 -22.78
C PRO A 197 21.61 5.34 -21.46
N VAL A 198 21.29 6.52 -20.99
CA VAL A 198 20.52 6.79 -19.78
C VAL A 198 19.07 7.01 -20.16
N LEU A 199 18.16 6.39 -19.41
CA LEU A 199 16.72 6.60 -19.50
C LEU A 199 16.23 7.34 -18.27
N GLU A 200 15.48 8.41 -18.51
CA GLU A 200 14.86 9.24 -17.47
C GLU A 200 13.39 9.45 -17.79
N ILE A 201 12.58 9.59 -16.74
CA ILE A 201 11.22 10.13 -16.85
C ILE A 201 11.23 11.48 -16.16
N CYS A 202 10.99 12.53 -16.91
CA CYS A 202 11.02 13.89 -16.42
C CYS A 202 9.64 14.45 -16.19
N GLY A 203 9.50 15.34 -15.19
CA GLY A 203 8.26 16.05 -14.92
C GLY A 203 7.20 15.22 -14.17
N VAL A 204 7.59 14.17 -13.46
CA VAL A 204 6.69 13.31 -12.70
C VAL A 204 6.27 13.99 -11.41
N SER A 205 4.98 13.97 -11.06
CA SER A 205 4.53 14.29 -9.70
C SER A 205 4.93 13.17 -8.77
N PRO A 206 5.81 13.41 -7.78
CA PRO A 206 6.42 12.35 -7.00
C PRO A 206 5.53 11.84 -5.87
N CYS A 207 4.55 12.63 -5.44
CA CYS A 207 3.71 12.38 -4.28
C CYS A 207 2.25 12.14 -4.68
N THR A 208 1.54 11.52 -3.75
CA THR A 208 0.09 11.42 -3.78
C THR A 208 -0.47 11.85 -2.42
N ASP A 209 -1.55 12.62 -2.41
CA ASP A 209 -2.26 12.98 -1.19
C ASP A 209 -3.19 11.84 -0.71
N PHE A 210 -3.74 12.00 0.49
CA PHE A 210 -4.64 10.99 1.08
C PHE A 210 -6.06 10.97 0.45
N GLU A 211 -6.29 11.76 -0.61
CA GLU A 211 -7.44 11.64 -1.52
C GLU A 211 -7.09 10.95 -2.84
N ASN A 212 -5.91 10.33 -2.90
CA ASN A 212 -5.37 9.64 -4.08
C ASN A 212 -5.18 10.57 -5.30
N ARG A 213 -4.71 11.79 -5.08
CA ARG A 213 -4.40 12.75 -6.13
C ARG A 213 -2.89 12.97 -6.21
N ALA A 214 -2.33 12.89 -7.41
CA ALA A 214 -0.94 13.21 -7.64
C ALA A 214 -0.63 14.67 -7.29
N CYS A 215 0.48 14.91 -6.59
CA CYS A 215 0.87 16.21 -6.07
C CYS A 215 2.40 16.31 -5.89
N GLY A 216 2.87 17.43 -5.35
CA GLY A 216 4.28 17.73 -5.15
C GLY A 216 4.91 18.47 -6.33
N GLU A 217 6.14 18.94 -6.14
CA GLU A 217 6.92 19.54 -7.22
C GLU A 217 7.40 18.46 -8.18
N ALA A 218 7.28 18.73 -9.48
CA ALA A 218 7.71 17.79 -10.50
C ALA A 218 9.20 17.42 -10.34
N THR A 219 9.49 16.14 -10.44
CA THR A 219 10.85 15.61 -10.32
C THR A 219 11.16 14.64 -11.46
N ASP A 220 12.44 14.34 -11.63
CA ASP A 220 12.91 13.43 -12.67
C ASP A 220 13.31 12.09 -12.03
N TYR A 221 12.87 10.99 -12.65
CA TYR A 221 13.20 9.62 -12.24
C TYR A 221 14.31 9.08 -13.15
N LEU A 222 15.40 8.62 -12.54
CA LEU A 222 16.47 7.92 -13.26
C LEU A 222 16.18 6.43 -13.26
N LEU A 223 15.89 5.85 -14.44
CA LEU A 223 15.46 4.48 -14.56
C LEU A 223 16.61 3.49 -14.45
N GLU A 224 16.39 2.42 -13.71
CA GLU A 224 17.26 1.25 -13.76
C GLU A 224 17.03 0.51 -15.09
N THR A 225 18.11 0.20 -15.79
CA THR A 225 18.06 -0.39 -17.12
C THR A 225 18.71 -1.76 -17.17
N GLU A 226 18.11 -2.67 -17.92
CA GLU A 226 18.65 -3.99 -18.25
C GLU A 226 19.02 -4.04 -19.73
N TYR A 227 20.20 -4.59 -20.06
CA TYR A 227 20.66 -4.70 -21.44
C TYR A 227 20.80 -6.15 -21.89
N GLU A 228 20.08 -6.52 -22.95
CA GLU A 228 20.16 -7.82 -23.60
C GLU A 228 21.02 -7.73 -24.88
N ALA A 229 22.31 -8.12 -24.78
CA ALA A 229 23.26 -8.00 -25.86
C ALA A 229 22.86 -8.77 -27.13
N GLY A 230 22.26 -9.96 -26.98
CA GLY A 230 21.83 -10.80 -28.10
C GLY A 230 20.72 -10.18 -28.96
N LYS A 231 19.96 -9.25 -28.39
CA LYS A 231 18.89 -8.53 -29.08
C LYS A 231 19.20 -7.07 -29.36
N ALA A 232 20.34 -6.56 -28.89
CA ALA A 232 20.68 -5.13 -28.89
C ALA A 232 19.55 -4.28 -28.29
N LEU A 233 18.97 -4.75 -27.16
CA LEU A 233 17.78 -4.21 -26.51
C LEU A 233 18.13 -3.73 -25.11
N LEU A 234 17.82 -2.47 -24.82
CA LEU A 234 17.82 -1.91 -23.49
C LEU A 234 16.37 -1.78 -23.00
N THR A 235 16.10 -2.23 -21.78
CA THR A 235 14.77 -2.16 -21.20
C THR A 235 14.81 -1.48 -19.85
N ALA A 236 13.75 -0.75 -19.53
CA ALA A 236 13.50 -0.22 -18.19
C ALA A 236 12.03 -0.39 -17.85
N ARG A 237 11.74 -0.81 -16.63
CA ARG A 237 10.37 -0.92 -16.13
C ARG A 237 10.27 -0.25 -14.77
N THR A 238 9.25 0.59 -14.61
CA THR A 238 9.01 1.30 -13.36
C THR A 238 7.53 1.61 -13.21
N ASN A 239 7.12 1.99 -11.99
CA ASN A 239 5.81 2.56 -11.76
C ASN A 239 5.92 4.07 -11.56
N ILE A 240 4.96 4.81 -12.09
CA ILE A 240 4.75 6.23 -11.83
C ILE A 240 3.37 6.42 -11.21
N MET A 241 3.21 7.48 -10.40
CA MET A 241 1.90 7.81 -9.84
C MET A 241 0.92 8.16 -10.96
N ARG A 242 -0.37 7.85 -10.76
CA ARG A 242 -1.41 8.20 -11.74
C ARG A 242 -1.52 9.70 -11.88
N HIS A 243 -1.24 10.19 -13.06
CA HIS A 243 -1.44 11.58 -13.44
C HIS A 243 -2.79 11.77 -14.12
N LYS A 244 -3.35 12.95 -13.97
CA LYS A 244 -4.63 13.26 -14.59
C LYS A 244 -4.48 13.54 -16.10
N ASP A 245 -3.43 14.23 -16.52
CA ASP A 245 -3.26 14.73 -17.88
C ASP A 245 -1.93 14.33 -18.56
N HIS A 246 -0.86 14.07 -17.85
CA HIS A 246 0.48 13.68 -18.35
C HIS A 246 1.19 14.73 -19.22
N GLU A 247 0.66 15.97 -19.35
CA GLU A 247 1.18 16.96 -20.30
C GLU A 247 2.67 17.25 -20.13
N ASN A 248 3.15 17.25 -18.89
CA ASN A 248 4.53 17.60 -18.56
C ASN A 248 5.44 16.39 -18.36
N VAL A 249 4.92 15.18 -18.54
CA VAL A 249 5.72 13.95 -18.36
C VAL A 249 6.38 13.56 -19.67
N ASN A 250 7.71 13.45 -19.64
CA ASN A 250 8.50 13.09 -20.81
C ASN A 250 9.44 11.93 -20.49
N VAL A 251 9.53 10.94 -21.37
CA VAL A 251 10.56 9.91 -21.36
C VAL A 251 11.72 10.39 -22.20
N ARG A 252 12.93 10.48 -21.61
CA ARG A 252 14.16 10.96 -22.25
C ARG A 252 15.20 9.88 -22.34
N LEU A 253 15.83 9.81 -23.49
CA LEU A 253 16.98 8.95 -23.75
C LEU A 253 18.17 9.82 -24.11
N SER A 254 19.28 9.67 -23.39
CA SER A 254 20.51 10.42 -23.63
C SER A 254 21.77 9.54 -23.52
N PRO A 255 22.88 9.84 -24.23
CA PRO A 255 24.13 9.17 -23.99
C PRO A 255 24.65 9.52 -22.60
N SER A 256 25.15 8.54 -21.88
CA SER A 256 25.73 8.76 -20.56
C SER A 256 27.01 9.64 -20.58
N SER A 257 27.66 9.80 -21.74
CA SER A 257 28.91 10.56 -21.88
C SER A 257 28.73 12.05 -22.18
N THR A 258 27.67 12.43 -22.88
CA THR A 258 27.47 13.82 -23.35
C THR A 258 26.20 14.46 -22.77
N GLY A 259 25.23 13.68 -22.33
CA GLY A 259 23.93 14.20 -21.92
C GLY A 259 23.11 14.81 -23.06
N GLU A 260 23.57 14.70 -24.33
CA GLU A 260 22.85 15.19 -25.49
C GLU A 260 21.57 14.35 -25.69
N LEU A 261 20.45 15.02 -25.93
CA LEU A 261 19.16 14.34 -26.10
C LEU A 261 19.15 13.50 -27.40
N LEU A 262 18.99 12.17 -27.27
CA LEU A 262 18.82 11.27 -28.40
C LEU A 262 17.35 11.14 -28.81
N ALA A 263 16.46 10.97 -27.81
CA ALA A 263 15.03 10.86 -28.05
C ALA A 263 14.28 11.45 -26.85
N GLU A 264 13.13 12.04 -27.12
CA GLU A 264 12.18 12.51 -26.13
C GLU A 264 10.76 12.10 -26.55
N VAL A 265 10.02 11.53 -25.62
CA VAL A 265 8.65 11.09 -25.82
C VAL A 265 7.77 11.79 -24.82
N ASN A 266 6.93 12.73 -25.26
CA ASN A 266 5.92 13.32 -24.41
C ASN A 266 4.80 12.31 -24.17
N LEU A 267 4.52 12.01 -22.90
CA LEU A 267 3.61 10.93 -22.52
C LEU A 267 2.16 11.23 -22.94
N ALA A 268 1.70 12.47 -22.80
CA ALA A 268 0.34 12.84 -23.19
C ALA A 268 0.13 12.68 -24.71
N GLN A 269 1.09 13.16 -25.51
CA GLN A 269 1.02 13.01 -26.96
C GLN A 269 1.10 11.53 -27.38
N PHE A 270 2.00 10.76 -26.77
CA PHE A 270 2.14 9.33 -27.03
C PHE A 270 0.83 8.57 -26.77
N LEU A 271 0.17 8.84 -25.66
CA LEU A 271 -1.11 8.22 -25.31
C LEU A 271 -2.24 8.66 -26.24
N ALA A 272 -2.25 9.92 -26.66
CA ALA A 272 -3.24 10.42 -27.64
C ALA A 272 -3.10 9.74 -29.01
N ASP A 273 -1.85 9.49 -29.44
CA ASP A 273 -1.54 8.81 -30.71
C ASP A 273 -1.76 7.30 -30.65
N ASN A 274 -1.83 6.72 -29.43
CA ASN A 274 -1.96 5.29 -29.19
C ASN A 274 -3.16 4.95 -28.30
N PRO A 275 -4.40 5.18 -28.74
CA PRO A 275 -5.62 5.00 -27.93
C PRO A 275 -5.91 3.54 -27.52
N ILE A 276 -5.11 2.58 -28.01
CA ILE A 276 -5.13 1.20 -27.54
C ILE A 276 -4.70 1.08 -26.07
N ILE A 277 -3.96 2.08 -25.56
CA ILE A 277 -3.56 2.18 -24.15
C ILE A 277 -4.65 2.98 -23.42
N ASP A 278 -5.53 2.27 -22.74
CA ASP A 278 -6.66 2.86 -22.03
C ASP A 278 -6.30 3.18 -20.58
N CYS A 279 -5.88 4.44 -20.33
CA CYS A 279 -5.52 4.91 -18.97
C CYS A 279 -6.71 5.04 -18.00
N SER A 280 -7.95 4.83 -18.45
CA SER A 280 -9.11 4.79 -17.54
C SER A 280 -9.22 3.48 -16.76
N LYS A 281 -8.56 2.43 -17.23
CA LYS A 281 -8.53 1.12 -16.56
C LYS A 281 -7.73 1.13 -15.27
N HIS A 282 -8.01 0.17 -14.40
CA HIS A 282 -7.27 -0.02 -13.14
C HIS A 282 -5.85 -0.54 -13.36
N GLU A 283 -5.69 -1.56 -14.20
CA GLU A 283 -4.39 -2.15 -14.51
C GLU A 283 -3.91 -1.62 -15.87
N VAL A 284 -3.00 -0.67 -15.86
CA VAL A 284 -2.50 -0.03 -17.09
C VAL A 284 -1.00 -0.23 -17.21
N LEU A 285 -0.60 -0.90 -18.29
CA LEU A 285 0.77 -0.91 -18.79
C LEU A 285 0.89 0.11 -19.92
N ILE A 286 1.84 1.02 -19.81
CA ILE A 286 2.21 1.97 -20.87
C ILE A 286 3.54 1.50 -21.48
N PRO A 287 3.52 0.76 -22.61
CA PRO A 287 4.72 0.26 -23.24
C PRO A 287 5.18 1.23 -24.33
N ILE A 288 6.41 1.74 -24.20
CA ILE A 288 7.03 2.65 -25.18
C ILE A 288 8.21 1.93 -25.81
N ARG A 289 8.23 1.84 -27.15
CA ARG A 289 9.36 1.33 -27.91
C ARG A 289 10.04 2.46 -28.67
N ILE A 290 11.31 2.66 -28.40
CA ILE A 290 12.22 3.56 -29.14
C ILE A 290 13.14 2.67 -29.99
N GLU A 291 13.19 2.87 -31.28
CA GLU A 291 14.01 2.04 -32.17
C GLU A 291 14.96 2.89 -33.01
N PHE A 292 16.24 2.56 -32.96
CA PHE A 292 17.29 3.12 -33.81
C PHE A 292 17.42 2.27 -35.05
N LYS A 293 16.99 2.79 -36.20
CA LYS A 293 17.03 2.06 -37.47
C LYS A 293 17.51 2.96 -38.62
N SER A 294 18.61 2.57 -39.23
CA SER A 294 19.16 3.26 -40.44
C SER A 294 19.40 4.76 -40.28
N GLY A 295 19.71 5.22 -39.04
CA GLY A 295 19.94 6.64 -38.73
C GLY A 295 18.68 7.43 -38.36
N GLU A 296 17.54 6.78 -38.33
CA GLU A 296 16.27 7.37 -37.85
C GLU A 296 15.92 6.80 -36.47
N ILE A 297 15.19 7.60 -35.69
CA ILE A 297 14.64 7.20 -34.40
C ILE A 297 13.11 7.14 -34.57
N THR A 298 12.52 5.99 -34.27
CA THR A 298 11.06 5.82 -34.28
C THR A 298 10.56 5.53 -32.87
N VAL A 299 9.36 6.02 -32.56
CA VAL A 299 8.67 5.76 -31.31
C VAL A 299 7.33 5.10 -31.62
N SER A 300 7.05 4.01 -30.94
CA SER A 300 5.83 3.22 -31.19
C SER A 300 5.42 2.41 -29.95
N VAL A 301 4.24 1.82 -30.00
CA VAL A 301 3.84 0.73 -29.10
C VAL A 301 4.48 -0.58 -29.61
N PRO A 302 5.05 -1.43 -28.75
CA PRO A 302 5.60 -2.72 -29.16
C PRO A 302 4.54 -3.61 -29.80
N GLU A 303 4.91 -4.36 -30.83
CA GLU A 303 4.00 -5.28 -31.57
C GLU A 303 3.34 -6.32 -30.64
N TRP A 304 4.10 -6.87 -29.69
CA TRP A 304 3.58 -7.86 -28.74
C TRP A 304 2.43 -7.32 -27.88
N TYR A 305 2.42 -6.03 -27.54
CA TYR A 305 1.32 -5.41 -26.79
C TYR A 305 0.07 -5.29 -27.65
N ILE A 306 0.24 -4.89 -28.92
CA ILE A 306 -0.87 -4.78 -29.90
C ILE A 306 -1.55 -6.13 -30.10
N GLU A 307 -0.76 -7.22 -30.20
CA GLU A 307 -1.28 -8.59 -30.35
C GLU A 307 -2.07 -9.06 -29.13
N GLN A 308 -1.62 -8.70 -27.91
CA GLN A 308 -2.30 -9.09 -26.67
C GLN A 308 -3.64 -8.36 -26.46
N VAL A 309 -3.76 -7.13 -26.93
CA VAL A 309 -4.96 -6.30 -26.73
C VAL A 309 -5.98 -6.48 -27.86
N LYS A 310 -5.58 -6.99 -29.02
CA LYS A 310 -6.53 -7.32 -30.10
C LYS A 310 -7.45 -8.44 -29.64
N PRO A 311 -8.80 -8.24 -29.65
CA PRO A 311 -9.70 -9.34 -29.40
C PRO A 311 -9.51 -10.38 -30.50
N GLU A 312 -9.35 -11.63 -30.12
CA GLU A 312 -9.52 -12.76 -31.03
C GLU A 312 -10.98 -12.75 -31.49
N PHE A 313 -11.21 -12.46 -32.79
CA PHE A 313 -12.51 -12.55 -33.44
C PHE A 313 -12.76 -13.98 -33.95
#